data_abc096a032226a8157f66605240668ff
#
_entry.id   abc096a032226a8157f66605240668ff
#
_cell.length_a   1.000
_cell.length_b   1.000
_cell.length_c   1.000
_cell.angle_alpha   90.00
_cell.angle_beta   90.00
_cell.angle_gamma   90.00
#
_symmetry.space_group_name_H-M   'P 1'
#
loop_
_entity.id
_entity.type
_entity.pdbx_description
1 polymer ?
#
loop_
_entity_poly.entity_id
_entity_poly.type
_entity_poly.pdbx_seq_one_letter_code
_entity_poly.pdbx_strand_id
1 'polypeptide(L)'
;MKKSFILAITPIFIIACGNPVQVPLEFETFEKTVTEVGPEGGQAGLELKVDIPLGEGKLQDNVSAGIKEIMKLSEVGPELKQPIEGKLDELAKRLTDYFPLGVQKGEIESSGAISYQLIIENVYQNSQAVFFHVTDGIFSNGGPSESYKIVRLSDGHVMVDDEILKFTADDIVKLVKTHGSDDQKDKDEAFIGGIGYLCPTKDGCKLLYLYGAHLWETIDVPSSEAVNYLTDEGKAIFDLAKTDDIVSINSQDNTEKNVKDIQEAVPGRGELGIFDLRGPVKSCKWKNSNGTSIYTFDKNGFWLTENGKKLNQVFSGDVARDKAGRITSGNFDEFYGVSYSYNALGLITEKFCDGVTNTFTYDKDGYVIKEHIDVAPEMGDEEGESAEQYTLNYTIIEKDAIGNWIKRKSSQGIETRAIEYYP
;
A
#
# COMPACT_ATOMS: atom_id res chain seq x y z
N MET A 1 29.22 6.27 64.00
CA MET A 1 29.28 7.12 62.79
C MET A 1 29.68 6.25 61.62
N LYS A 2 28.72 5.80 60.80
CA LYS A 2 28.96 5.03 59.56
C LYS A 2 28.91 6.01 58.42
N LYS A 3 30.04 6.23 57.74
CA LYS A 3 30.11 7.02 56.50
C LYS A 3 29.72 6.14 55.33
N SER A 4 28.58 6.43 54.72
CA SER A 4 28.18 5.82 53.44
C SER A 4 28.86 6.62 52.31
N PHE A 5 29.67 5.93 51.53
CA PHE A 5 30.20 6.42 50.24
C PHE A 5 29.14 6.15 49.17
N ILE A 6 28.59 7.23 48.60
CA ILE A 6 27.78 7.17 47.38
C ILE A 6 28.73 7.23 46.19
N LEU A 7 28.87 6.11 45.50
CA LEU A 7 29.58 6.04 44.21
C LEU A 7 28.66 6.60 43.13
N ALA A 8 28.94 7.80 42.66
CA ALA A 8 28.25 8.37 41.51
C ALA A 8 28.80 7.71 40.24
N ILE A 9 28.02 6.82 39.67
CA ILE A 9 28.29 6.25 38.33
C ILE A 9 27.82 7.32 37.33
N THR A 10 28.75 8.03 36.73
CA THR A 10 28.50 8.90 35.60
C THR A 10 28.31 8.01 34.38
N PRO A 11 27.18 8.04 33.65
CA PRO A 11 27.05 7.29 32.43
C PRO A 11 27.96 7.95 31.38
N ILE A 12 28.93 7.19 30.89
CA ILE A 12 29.73 7.56 29.72
C ILE A 12 28.81 7.36 28.51
N PHE A 13 28.27 8.45 27.98
CA PHE A 13 27.66 8.44 26.66
C PHE A 13 28.75 8.25 25.62
N ILE A 14 28.89 7.05 25.11
CA ILE A 14 29.63 6.79 23.88
C ILE A 14 28.75 7.37 22.76
N ILE A 15 29.10 8.56 22.29
CA ILE A 15 28.55 9.11 21.06
C ILE A 15 29.17 8.26 19.93
N ALA A 16 28.49 7.20 19.55
CA ALA A 16 28.75 6.53 18.29
C ALA A 16 28.33 7.53 17.20
N CYS A 17 29.34 8.06 16.47
CA CYS A 17 29.11 8.81 15.24
C CYS A 17 28.67 7.83 14.11
N GLY A 18 27.54 7.19 14.27
CA GLY A 18 26.76 6.57 13.22
C GLY A 18 25.57 7.48 12.97
N ASN A 19 25.25 7.76 11.71
CA ASN A 19 23.99 8.41 11.37
C ASN A 19 22.89 7.67 12.10
N PRO A 20 21.98 8.36 12.82
CA PRO A 20 20.88 7.69 13.47
C PRO A 20 20.11 6.92 12.39
N VAL A 21 19.90 5.63 12.61
CA VAL A 21 19.01 4.83 11.78
C VAL A 21 17.66 5.53 11.85
N GLN A 22 17.28 6.16 10.75
CA GLN A 22 16.02 6.89 10.69
C GLN A 22 14.90 5.84 10.65
N VAL A 23 14.14 5.76 11.72
CA VAL A 23 12.96 4.89 11.78
C VAL A 23 11.97 5.41 10.73
N PRO A 24 11.42 4.56 9.86
CA PRO A 24 10.39 4.96 8.91
C PRO A 24 9.25 5.67 9.64
N LEU A 25 8.69 6.71 9.01
CA LEU A 25 7.49 7.37 9.51
C LEU A 25 6.31 6.39 9.42
N GLU A 26 5.51 6.37 10.47
CA GLU A 26 4.24 5.65 10.49
C GLU A 26 3.13 6.61 10.07
N PHE A 27 2.09 6.06 9.42
CA PHE A 27 0.95 6.83 8.94
C PHE A 27 -0.35 6.23 9.45
N GLU A 28 -1.33 7.10 9.68
CA GLU A 28 -2.73 6.74 9.89
C GLU A 28 -3.54 7.28 8.72
N THR A 29 -4.43 6.47 8.16
CA THR A 29 -5.28 6.90 7.05
C THR A 29 -6.56 7.52 7.59
N PHE A 30 -6.81 8.79 7.25
CA PHE A 30 -8.13 9.41 7.36
C PHE A 30 -8.88 9.14 6.07
N GLU A 31 -10.07 8.54 6.15
CA GLU A 31 -10.90 8.21 4.99
C GLU A 31 -12.36 8.55 5.28
N LYS A 32 -13.00 9.26 4.37
CA LYS A 32 -14.43 9.60 4.49
C LYS A 32 -15.02 9.90 3.12
N THR A 33 -16.19 9.29 2.87
CA THR A 33 -17.05 9.63 1.74
C THR A 33 -18.27 10.39 2.24
N VAL A 34 -18.65 11.46 1.54
CA VAL A 34 -19.81 12.31 1.85
C VAL A 34 -20.58 12.56 0.57
N THR A 35 -21.89 12.48 0.62
CA THR A 35 -22.78 12.81 -0.51
C THR A 35 -23.85 13.77 -0.05
N GLU A 36 -24.16 14.79 -0.87
CA GLU A 36 -25.15 15.81 -0.56
C GLU A 36 -25.92 16.23 -1.83
N VAL A 37 -27.15 16.66 -1.64
CA VAL A 37 -28.02 17.17 -2.72
C VAL A 37 -28.06 18.70 -2.66
N GLY A 38 -27.71 19.33 -3.77
CA GLY A 38 -27.74 20.80 -3.88
C GLY A 38 -29.11 21.39 -4.03
N PRO A 39 -29.23 22.74 -3.98
CA PRO A 39 -30.50 23.46 -4.02
C PRO A 39 -31.33 23.20 -5.27
N GLU A 40 -30.67 22.87 -6.39
CA GLU A 40 -31.34 22.60 -7.68
C GLU A 40 -31.60 21.09 -7.92
N GLY A 41 -31.39 20.26 -6.89
CA GLY A 41 -31.63 18.83 -6.94
C GLY A 41 -30.47 18.00 -7.56
N GLY A 42 -29.38 18.64 -7.95
CA GLY A 42 -28.15 17.94 -8.36
C GLY A 42 -27.43 17.33 -7.17
N GLN A 43 -26.68 16.26 -7.39
CA GLN A 43 -25.95 15.52 -6.36
C GLN A 43 -24.45 15.79 -6.45
N ALA A 44 -23.80 16.01 -5.32
CA ALA A 44 -22.36 16.07 -5.21
C ALA A 44 -21.83 15.06 -4.19
N GLY A 45 -20.77 14.34 -4.53
CA GLY A 45 -20.04 13.44 -3.65
C GLY A 45 -18.62 13.94 -3.39
N LEU A 46 -18.07 13.68 -2.22
CA LEU A 46 -16.66 13.86 -1.89
C LEU A 46 -16.09 12.55 -1.34
N GLU A 47 -15.04 12.06 -1.96
CA GLU A 47 -14.18 11.02 -1.42
C GLU A 47 -12.87 11.67 -0.99
N LEU A 48 -12.60 11.67 0.31
CA LEU A 48 -11.36 12.17 0.89
C LEU A 48 -10.63 11.04 1.61
N LYS A 49 -9.40 10.74 1.16
CA LYS A 49 -8.50 9.77 1.78
C LYS A 49 -7.12 10.38 1.90
N VAL A 50 -6.58 10.47 3.11
CA VAL A 50 -5.28 11.12 3.36
C VAL A 50 -4.50 10.31 4.38
N ASP A 51 -3.29 9.91 4.02
CA ASP A 51 -2.33 9.33 4.95
C ASP A 51 -1.66 10.44 5.77
N ILE A 52 -1.84 10.36 7.10
CA ILE A 52 -1.40 11.35 8.07
C ILE A 52 -0.23 10.78 8.86
N PRO A 53 0.94 11.45 8.91
CA PRO A 53 2.07 10.96 9.68
C PRO A 53 1.76 10.95 11.17
N LEU A 54 2.04 9.81 11.82
CA LEU A 54 1.84 9.62 13.25
C LEU A 54 2.99 10.16 14.08
N GLY A 55 2.68 10.57 15.33
CA GLY A 55 3.64 11.07 16.29
C GLY A 55 3.86 12.56 16.20
N GLU A 56 4.85 13.04 16.95
CA GLU A 56 5.22 14.46 17.05
C GLU A 56 6.71 14.62 16.74
N GLY A 57 7.07 15.68 16.03
CA GLY A 57 8.44 16.03 15.76
C GLY A 57 8.63 16.70 14.39
N LYS A 58 9.84 17.21 14.17
CA LYS A 58 10.15 18.01 12.98
C LYS A 58 9.87 17.27 11.67
N LEU A 59 10.10 15.95 11.61
CA LEU A 59 9.85 15.16 10.40
C LEU A 59 8.36 15.07 10.10
N GLN A 60 7.55 14.75 11.11
CA GLN A 60 6.10 14.70 11.03
C GLN A 60 5.51 16.06 10.65
N ASP A 61 6.02 17.14 11.25
CA ASP A 61 5.60 18.51 10.94
C ASP A 61 5.92 18.87 9.48
N ASN A 62 7.12 18.53 9.00
CA ASN A 62 7.53 18.77 7.61
C ASN A 62 6.64 18.00 6.64
N VAL A 63 6.41 16.70 6.87
CA VAL A 63 5.54 15.89 6.00
C VAL A 63 4.10 16.40 6.02
N SER A 64 3.58 16.76 7.20
CA SER A 64 2.24 17.35 7.32
C SER A 64 2.13 18.68 6.56
N ALA A 65 3.17 19.51 6.57
CA ALA A 65 3.21 20.74 5.79
C ALA A 65 3.18 20.45 4.28
N GLY A 66 3.95 19.46 3.83
CA GLY A 66 3.95 19.01 2.43
C GLY A 66 2.59 18.49 1.98
N ILE A 67 1.92 17.64 2.79
CA ILE A 67 0.58 17.14 2.48
C ILE A 67 -0.42 18.30 2.35
N LYS A 68 -0.36 19.28 3.25
CA LYS A 68 -1.21 20.50 3.14
C LYS A 68 -0.96 21.26 1.86
N GLU A 69 0.29 21.35 1.42
CA GLU A 69 0.61 22.00 0.15
C GLU A 69 0.08 21.21 -1.04
N ILE A 70 0.18 19.86 -1.03
CA ILE A 70 -0.46 19.00 -2.04
C ILE A 70 -1.97 19.26 -2.09
N MET A 71 -2.64 19.33 -0.92
CA MET A 71 -4.08 19.62 -0.85
C MET A 71 -4.44 21.00 -1.42
N LYS A 72 -3.58 22.02 -1.27
CA LYS A 72 -3.79 23.34 -1.87
C LYS A 72 -3.64 23.33 -3.39
N LEU A 73 -2.70 22.54 -3.89
CA LEU A 73 -2.40 22.43 -5.32
C LEU A 73 -3.38 21.52 -6.06
N SER A 74 -4.22 20.75 -5.33
CA SER A 74 -5.20 19.85 -5.89
C SER A 74 -6.33 20.61 -6.60
N GLU A 75 -6.94 19.99 -7.61
CA GLU A 75 -8.09 20.55 -8.29
C GLU A 75 -9.31 20.70 -7.35
N VAL A 76 -9.44 19.77 -6.41
CA VAL A 76 -10.51 19.74 -5.39
C VAL A 76 -10.29 20.79 -4.30
N GLY A 77 -9.02 21.13 -3.99
CA GLY A 77 -8.68 22.05 -2.90
C GLY A 77 -9.34 23.43 -3.01
N PRO A 78 -9.30 24.14 -4.16
CA PRO A 78 -9.97 25.41 -4.35
C PRO A 78 -11.51 25.33 -4.22
N GLU A 79 -12.11 24.24 -4.67
CA GLU A 79 -13.55 24.01 -4.59
C GLU A 79 -14.03 23.86 -3.16
N LEU A 80 -13.21 23.29 -2.27
CA LEU A 80 -13.54 23.16 -0.86
C LEU A 80 -13.52 24.49 -0.10
N LYS A 81 -12.93 25.56 -0.66
CA LYS A 81 -12.95 26.97 -0.17
C LYS A 81 -12.66 27.13 1.33
N GLN A 82 -11.84 26.22 1.90
CA GLN A 82 -11.49 26.25 3.31
C GLN A 82 -10.02 26.62 3.51
N PRO A 83 -9.71 27.39 4.56
CA PRO A 83 -8.31 27.63 4.95
C PRO A 83 -7.62 26.30 5.29
N ILE A 84 -6.47 26.04 4.67
CA ILE A 84 -5.64 24.87 4.96
C ILE A 84 -4.70 25.20 6.14
N GLU A 85 -5.28 25.43 7.32
CA GLU A 85 -4.57 25.75 8.57
C GLU A 85 -4.98 24.75 9.68
N GLY A 86 -4.09 24.54 10.63
CA GLY A 86 -4.28 23.62 11.75
C GLY A 86 -3.60 22.26 11.55
N LYS A 87 -3.90 21.32 12.42
CA LYS A 87 -3.42 19.92 12.29
C LYS A 87 -4.08 19.24 11.12
N LEU A 88 -3.40 18.29 10.50
CA LEU A 88 -3.86 17.64 9.27
C LEU A 88 -5.12 16.80 9.47
N ASP A 89 -5.22 16.08 10.59
CA ASP A 89 -6.40 15.32 10.99
C ASP A 89 -7.64 16.21 11.22
N GLU A 90 -7.44 17.34 11.93
CA GLU A 90 -8.51 18.32 12.13
C GLU A 90 -8.94 18.98 10.81
N LEU A 91 -7.98 19.21 9.90
CA LEU A 91 -8.26 19.75 8.58
C LEU A 91 -9.09 18.78 7.76
N ALA A 92 -8.68 17.53 7.63
CA ALA A 92 -9.41 16.52 6.86
C ALA A 92 -10.85 16.36 7.37
N LYS A 93 -11.04 16.34 8.68
CA LYS A 93 -12.36 16.31 9.29
C LYS A 93 -13.17 17.57 8.95
N ARG A 94 -12.59 18.77 9.08
CA ARG A 94 -13.30 20.03 8.76
C ARG A 94 -13.74 20.08 7.31
N LEU A 95 -12.92 19.61 6.37
CA LEU A 95 -13.27 19.57 4.95
C LEU A 95 -14.50 18.69 4.72
N THR A 96 -14.54 17.51 5.31
CA THR A 96 -15.70 16.61 5.17
C THR A 96 -16.94 17.10 5.90
N ASP A 97 -16.80 17.83 7.01
CA ASP A 97 -17.93 18.43 7.73
C ASP A 97 -18.47 19.68 7.01
N TYR A 98 -17.62 20.43 6.29
CA TYR A 98 -18.00 21.60 5.50
C TYR A 98 -18.67 21.23 4.17
N PHE A 99 -18.26 20.15 3.53
CA PHE A 99 -18.69 19.78 2.18
C PHE A 99 -20.23 19.80 2.02
N PRO A 100 -21.04 19.14 2.90
CA PRO A 100 -22.50 19.20 2.79
C PRO A 100 -23.05 20.61 2.88
N LEU A 101 -22.51 21.43 3.77
CA LEU A 101 -22.95 22.82 3.93
C LEU A 101 -22.62 23.68 2.72
N GLY A 102 -21.45 23.48 2.12
CA GLY A 102 -21.02 24.16 0.90
C GLY A 102 -21.91 23.81 -0.29
N VAL A 103 -22.27 22.53 -0.44
CA VAL A 103 -23.20 22.07 -1.48
C VAL A 103 -24.59 22.68 -1.27
N GLN A 104 -25.14 22.64 -0.05
CA GLN A 104 -26.47 23.21 0.26
C GLN A 104 -26.53 24.70 0.03
N LYS A 105 -25.42 25.43 0.21
CA LYS A 105 -25.34 26.87 -0.05
C LYS A 105 -25.07 27.23 -1.51
N GLY A 106 -24.79 26.24 -2.35
CA GLY A 106 -24.33 26.45 -3.73
C GLY A 106 -22.92 27.04 -3.85
N GLU A 107 -22.10 26.90 -2.79
CA GLU A 107 -20.68 27.26 -2.78
C GLU A 107 -19.82 26.18 -3.40
N ILE A 108 -20.30 24.93 -3.40
CA ILE A 108 -19.71 23.76 -4.06
C ILE A 108 -20.70 23.33 -5.14
N GLU A 109 -20.21 23.11 -6.35
CA GLU A 109 -21.02 22.75 -7.50
C GLU A 109 -21.70 21.38 -7.30
N SER A 110 -22.98 21.29 -7.68
CA SER A 110 -23.77 20.06 -7.61
C SER A 110 -24.72 19.92 -8.81
N SER A 111 -24.42 20.57 -9.93
CA SER A 111 -25.21 20.48 -11.16
C SER A 111 -25.04 19.09 -11.79
N GLY A 112 -26.08 18.27 -11.73
CA GLY A 112 -26.03 16.88 -12.19
C GLY A 112 -25.50 15.91 -11.10
N ALA A 113 -24.67 14.95 -11.49
CA ALA A 113 -23.95 14.06 -10.58
C ALA A 113 -22.45 14.38 -10.67
N ILE A 114 -21.93 15.08 -9.67
CA ILE A 114 -20.51 15.46 -9.60
C ILE A 114 -19.84 14.72 -8.45
N SER A 115 -18.69 14.12 -8.71
CA SER A 115 -17.87 13.48 -7.67
C SER A 115 -16.53 14.19 -7.56
N TYR A 116 -16.22 14.65 -6.36
CA TYR A 116 -14.92 15.21 -5.99
C TYR A 116 -14.09 14.11 -5.33
N GLN A 117 -12.87 13.89 -5.80
CA GLN A 117 -11.96 12.88 -5.25
C GLN A 117 -10.62 13.50 -4.92
N LEU A 118 -10.15 13.29 -3.69
CA LEU A 118 -8.80 13.63 -3.27
C LEU A 118 -8.26 12.49 -2.40
N ILE A 119 -7.35 11.72 -2.97
CA ILE A 119 -6.67 10.60 -2.31
C ILE A 119 -5.17 10.91 -2.28
N ILE A 120 -4.56 10.89 -1.09
CA ILE A 120 -3.14 11.13 -0.86
C ILE A 120 -2.60 9.95 -0.06
N GLU A 121 -1.97 8.99 -0.72
CA GLU A 121 -1.50 7.75 -0.13
C GLU A 121 0.03 7.68 -0.13
N ASN A 122 0.62 7.35 1.03
CA ASN A 122 2.04 7.06 1.11
C ASN A 122 2.35 5.73 0.42
N VAL A 123 3.16 5.77 -0.63
CA VAL A 123 3.53 4.59 -1.42
C VAL A 123 4.99 4.19 -1.26
N TYR A 124 5.85 5.12 -0.85
CA TYR A 124 7.27 4.86 -0.61
C TYR A 124 7.87 5.94 0.30
N GLN A 125 8.90 5.57 1.07
CA GLN A 125 9.70 6.50 1.84
C GLN A 125 11.15 6.01 1.97
N ASN A 126 12.07 6.96 2.05
CA ASN A 126 13.47 6.71 2.33
C ASN A 126 14.02 7.77 3.31
N SER A 127 15.32 7.86 3.47
CA SER A 127 15.97 8.82 4.38
C SER A 127 15.87 10.29 3.94
N GLN A 128 15.42 10.58 2.72
CA GLN A 128 15.41 11.91 2.13
C GLN A 128 13.98 12.44 1.93
N ALA A 129 13.02 11.56 1.57
CA ALA A 129 11.70 11.97 1.15
C ALA A 129 10.61 10.91 1.44
N VAL A 130 9.37 11.38 1.41
CA VAL A 130 8.15 10.58 1.37
C VAL A 130 7.50 10.78 0.01
N PHE A 131 7.07 9.69 -0.61
CA PHE A 131 6.42 9.67 -1.91
C PHE A 131 4.95 9.33 -1.72
N PHE A 132 4.09 10.17 -2.30
CA PHE A 132 2.65 9.99 -2.26
C PHE A 132 2.12 9.73 -3.66
N HIS A 133 1.25 8.74 -3.80
CA HIS A 133 0.35 8.64 -4.94
C HIS A 133 -0.84 9.55 -4.65
N VAL A 134 -1.14 10.44 -5.58
CA VAL A 134 -2.22 11.41 -5.45
C VAL A 134 -3.20 11.18 -6.58
N THR A 135 -4.44 10.88 -6.21
CA THR A 135 -5.59 10.89 -7.11
C THR A 135 -6.40 12.13 -6.80
N ASP A 136 -6.62 12.98 -7.78
CA ASP A 136 -7.22 14.29 -7.62
C ASP A 136 -8.09 14.63 -8.81
N GLY A 137 -9.33 15.07 -8.58
CA GLY A 137 -10.18 15.51 -9.66
C GLY A 137 -11.65 15.64 -9.35
N ILE A 138 -12.34 16.23 -10.32
CA ILE A 138 -13.78 16.39 -10.35
C ILE A 138 -14.32 15.53 -11.49
N PHE A 139 -15.06 14.48 -11.12
CA PHE A 139 -15.69 13.59 -12.10
C PHE A 139 -16.97 14.22 -12.65
N SER A 140 -16.85 15.00 -13.72
CA SER A 140 -17.99 15.45 -14.51
C SER A 140 -17.91 14.96 -15.96
N ASN A 141 -16.71 14.83 -16.54
CA ASN A 141 -16.49 14.44 -17.94
C ASN A 141 -15.19 13.68 -18.20
N GLY A 142 -14.47 13.24 -17.17
CA GLY A 142 -13.20 12.53 -17.29
C GLY A 142 -12.85 11.78 -16.02
N GLY A 143 -11.86 10.91 -16.05
CA GLY A 143 -11.32 10.27 -14.85
C GLY A 143 -10.53 11.27 -13.98
N PRO A 144 -10.17 10.89 -12.75
CA PRO A 144 -9.30 11.69 -11.91
C PRO A 144 -7.93 11.85 -12.53
N SER A 145 -7.25 12.90 -12.17
CA SER A 145 -5.82 13.06 -12.43
C SER A 145 -5.04 12.21 -11.40
N GLU A 146 -4.02 11.52 -11.87
CA GLU A 146 -3.12 10.79 -11.00
C GLU A 146 -1.69 11.33 -11.11
N SER A 147 -0.97 11.36 -10.00
CA SER A 147 0.43 11.82 -9.96
C SER A 147 1.18 11.22 -8.80
N TYR A 148 2.52 11.21 -8.86
CA TYR A 148 3.34 11.06 -7.67
C TYR A 148 3.78 12.43 -7.18
N LYS A 149 3.62 12.69 -5.89
CA LYS A 149 4.11 13.90 -5.19
C LYS A 149 5.17 13.50 -4.19
N ILE A 150 6.23 14.26 -4.14
CA ILE A 150 7.41 13.96 -3.34
C ILE A 150 7.55 15.06 -2.30
N VAL A 151 7.55 14.69 -1.01
CA VAL A 151 7.76 15.61 0.10
C VAL A 151 9.15 15.38 0.68
N ARG A 152 10.03 16.36 0.59
CA ARG A 152 11.36 16.30 1.14
C ARG A 152 11.32 16.37 2.69
N LEU A 153 11.96 15.43 3.36
CA LEU A 153 11.90 15.30 4.82
C LEU A 153 12.59 16.44 5.57
N SER A 154 13.61 17.07 5.00
CA SER A 154 14.39 18.11 5.68
C SER A 154 13.60 19.38 5.97
N ASP A 155 12.62 19.73 5.13
CA ASP A 155 11.90 21.01 5.16
C ASP A 155 10.42 20.96 4.77
N GLY A 156 9.92 19.80 4.32
CA GLY A 156 8.53 19.62 3.90
C GLY A 156 8.24 20.20 2.50
N HIS A 157 9.27 20.56 1.73
CA HIS A 157 9.09 21.04 0.36
C HIS A 157 8.45 19.97 -0.53
N VAL A 158 7.36 20.33 -1.22
CA VAL A 158 6.77 19.49 -2.27
C VAL A 158 7.57 19.71 -3.54
N MET A 159 8.34 18.70 -3.94
CA MET A 159 9.19 18.78 -5.12
C MET A 159 8.35 18.90 -6.38
N VAL A 160 8.71 19.78 -7.29
CA VAL A 160 8.09 19.87 -8.62
C VAL A 160 8.80 18.94 -9.59
N ASP A 161 8.09 18.53 -10.65
CA ASP A 161 8.57 17.50 -11.58
C ASP A 161 9.92 17.89 -12.22
N ASP A 162 10.13 19.13 -12.60
CA ASP A 162 11.36 19.64 -13.21
C ASP A 162 12.57 19.62 -12.25
N GLU A 163 12.35 19.61 -10.96
CA GLU A 163 13.43 19.44 -9.96
C GLU A 163 13.93 18.00 -9.91
N ILE A 164 13.06 17.04 -10.23
CA ILE A 164 13.28 15.60 -10.05
C ILE A 164 13.55 14.90 -11.38
N LEU A 165 12.74 15.21 -12.41
CA LEU A 165 12.65 14.47 -13.65
C LEU A 165 13.18 15.30 -14.82
N LYS A 166 13.76 14.62 -15.80
CA LYS A 166 14.25 15.23 -17.06
C LYS A 166 13.89 14.44 -18.30
N PHE A 167 12.85 13.61 -18.24
CA PHE A 167 12.42 12.86 -19.42
C PHE A 167 11.46 13.67 -20.30
N THR A 168 11.44 13.31 -21.57
CA THR A 168 10.55 13.83 -22.59
C THR A 168 9.39 12.86 -22.85
N ALA A 169 8.39 13.28 -23.64
CA ALA A 169 7.33 12.37 -24.11
C ALA A 169 7.88 11.14 -24.85
N ASP A 170 8.90 11.32 -25.69
CA ASP A 170 9.54 10.22 -26.41
C ASP A 170 10.21 9.21 -25.47
N ASP A 171 10.76 9.68 -24.34
CA ASP A 171 11.34 8.82 -23.33
C ASP A 171 10.28 7.96 -22.65
N ILE A 172 9.08 8.52 -22.39
CA ILE A 172 7.95 7.77 -21.82
C ILE A 172 7.52 6.67 -22.81
N VAL A 173 7.32 7.03 -24.10
CA VAL A 173 7.00 6.05 -25.15
C VAL A 173 8.02 4.93 -25.19
N LYS A 174 9.31 5.27 -25.19
CA LYS A 174 10.40 4.30 -25.20
C LYS A 174 10.37 3.37 -23.99
N LEU A 175 10.14 3.90 -22.79
CA LEU A 175 10.05 3.12 -21.57
C LEU A 175 8.85 2.15 -21.61
N VAL A 176 7.68 2.62 -22.07
CA VAL A 176 6.47 1.79 -22.23
C VAL A 176 6.74 0.67 -23.24
N LYS A 177 7.33 0.97 -24.40
CA LYS A 177 7.67 -0.06 -25.42
C LYS A 177 8.71 -1.05 -24.95
N THR A 178 9.59 -0.66 -24.05
CA THR A 178 10.66 -1.53 -23.53
C THR A 178 10.16 -2.42 -22.37
N HIS A 179 9.44 -1.84 -21.42
CA HIS A 179 9.13 -2.46 -20.14
C HIS A 179 7.65 -2.79 -19.91
N GLY A 180 6.76 -2.22 -20.74
CA GLY A 180 5.32 -2.50 -20.64
C GLY A 180 4.98 -3.98 -20.86
N SER A 181 3.80 -4.39 -20.44
CA SER A 181 3.18 -5.66 -20.83
C SER A 181 2.97 -5.70 -22.35
N ASP A 182 2.66 -6.87 -22.91
CA ASP A 182 2.43 -6.98 -24.34
C ASP A 182 1.28 -6.07 -24.81
N ASP A 183 0.19 -6.00 -24.04
CA ASP A 183 -0.92 -5.07 -24.32
C ASP A 183 -0.50 -3.60 -24.29
N GLN A 184 0.40 -3.21 -23.38
CA GLN A 184 0.91 -1.84 -23.31
C GLN A 184 1.87 -1.53 -24.46
N LYS A 185 2.69 -2.50 -24.88
CA LYS A 185 3.60 -2.36 -26.02
C LYS A 185 2.86 -2.23 -27.35
N ASP A 186 1.70 -2.86 -27.47
CA ASP A 186 0.88 -2.81 -28.68
C ASP A 186 0.04 -1.52 -28.79
N LYS A 187 -0.02 -0.69 -27.74
CA LYS A 187 -0.74 0.58 -27.77
C LYS A 187 -0.14 1.57 -28.78
N ASP A 188 -1.02 2.35 -29.40
CA ASP A 188 -0.62 3.40 -30.32
C ASP A 188 0.17 4.48 -29.57
N GLU A 189 1.39 4.76 -30.03
CA GLU A 189 2.31 5.74 -29.47
C GLU A 189 1.73 7.16 -29.43
N ALA A 190 0.87 7.49 -30.38
CA ALA A 190 0.20 8.80 -30.44
C ALA A 190 -0.71 9.07 -29.22
N PHE A 191 -1.14 8.01 -28.51
CA PHE A 191 -1.96 8.13 -27.32
C PHE A 191 -1.18 8.00 -26.00
N ILE A 192 0.12 7.68 -26.05
CA ILE A 192 0.97 7.74 -24.86
C ILE A 192 1.27 9.21 -24.59
N GLY A 193 0.62 9.76 -23.55
CA GLY A 193 0.74 11.18 -23.20
C GLY A 193 2.15 11.58 -22.78
N GLY A 194 2.49 12.85 -22.98
CA GLY A 194 3.76 13.42 -22.56
C GLY A 194 3.88 13.64 -21.04
N ILE A 195 2.95 13.14 -20.25
CA ILE A 195 2.94 13.27 -18.79
C ILE A 195 3.30 11.93 -18.16
N GLY A 196 4.31 11.93 -17.30
CA GLY A 196 4.73 10.75 -16.57
C GLY A 196 5.41 11.11 -15.26
N TYR A 197 5.27 10.25 -14.27
CA TYR A 197 5.82 10.40 -12.95
C TYR A 197 6.57 9.14 -12.56
N LEU A 198 7.73 9.28 -11.90
CA LEU A 198 8.49 8.18 -11.36
C LEU A 198 8.34 8.12 -9.84
N CYS A 199 8.20 6.91 -9.31
CA CYS A 199 8.24 6.63 -7.88
C CYS A 199 9.23 5.48 -7.62
N PRO A 200 10.17 5.61 -6.67
CA PRO A 200 11.03 4.50 -6.30
C PRO A 200 10.21 3.35 -5.74
N THR A 201 10.71 2.14 -5.98
CA THR A 201 10.21 0.92 -5.37
C THR A 201 11.39 0.15 -4.80
N LYS A 202 11.13 -0.96 -4.12
CA LYS A 202 12.20 -1.81 -3.59
C LYS A 202 13.14 -2.35 -4.68
N ASP A 203 12.61 -2.60 -5.87
CA ASP A 203 13.31 -3.32 -6.95
C ASP A 203 13.58 -2.44 -8.18
N GLY A 204 13.28 -1.13 -8.10
CA GLY A 204 13.42 -0.22 -9.24
C GLY A 204 12.62 1.05 -9.07
N CYS A 205 11.95 1.47 -10.12
CA CYS A 205 10.99 2.55 -10.10
C CYS A 205 9.69 2.12 -10.79
N LYS A 206 8.58 2.71 -10.39
CA LYS A 206 7.32 2.63 -11.09
C LYS A 206 7.14 3.93 -11.89
N LEU A 207 6.91 3.81 -13.19
CA LEU A 207 6.49 4.93 -14.04
C LEU A 207 4.97 4.91 -14.13
N LEU A 208 4.33 5.97 -13.67
CA LEU A 208 2.93 6.28 -13.91
C LEU A 208 2.86 7.17 -15.16
N TYR A 209 2.06 6.83 -16.14
CA TYR A 209 1.92 7.60 -17.37
C TYR A 209 0.47 7.67 -17.85
N LEU A 210 0.16 8.76 -18.58
CA LEU A 210 -1.17 8.97 -19.14
C LEU A 210 -1.27 8.29 -20.51
N TYR A 211 -2.32 7.47 -20.72
CA TYR A 211 -2.69 6.92 -22.02
C TYR A 211 -4.05 7.47 -22.47
N GLY A 212 -4.09 8.04 -23.67
CA GLY A 212 -5.27 8.75 -24.15
C GLY A 212 -5.57 10.01 -23.33
N ALA A 213 -6.85 10.29 -23.10
CA ALA A 213 -7.27 11.49 -22.39
C ALA A 213 -7.35 11.34 -20.87
N HIS A 214 -7.55 10.10 -20.35
CA HIS A 214 -7.94 9.93 -18.96
C HIS A 214 -7.47 8.60 -18.31
N LEU A 215 -6.80 7.74 -19.06
CA LEU A 215 -6.37 6.45 -18.52
C LEU A 215 -4.93 6.54 -18.01
N TRP A 216 -4.77 6.39 -16.70
CA TRP A 216 -3.47 6.30 -16.06
C TRP A 216 -3.02 4.84 -15.97
N GLU A 217 -1.78 4.60 -16.33
CA GLU A 217 -1.18 3.27 -16.31
C GLU A 217 0.20 3.29 -15.70
N THR A 218 0.65 2.13 -15.24
CA THR A 218 1.96 1.98 -14.62
C THR A 218 2.79 0.89 -15.28
N ILE A 219 4.10 1.10 -15.33
CA ILE A 219 5.10 0.09 -15.68
C ILE A 219 6.24 0.10 -14.68
N ASP A 220 6.92 -1.04 -14.53
CA ASP A 220 8.11 -1.15 -13.71
C ASP A 220 9.34 -0.82 -14.56
N VAL A 221 10.19 0.10 -14.07
CA VAL A 221 11.43 0.53 -14.72
C VAL A 221 12.61 0.15 -13.83
N PRO A 222 13.63 -0.57 -14.32
CA PRO A 222 14.82 -0.89 -13.54
C PRO A 222 15.54 0.37 -13.03
N SER A 223 16.10 0.33 -11.80
CA SER A 223 16.84 1.45 -11.21
C SER A 223 17.96 1.95 -12.12
N SER A 224 18.70 1.03 -12.75
CA SER A 224 19.81 1.35 -13.67
C SER A 224 19.37 2.13 -14.91
N GLU A 225 18.12 2.04 -15.30
CA GLU A 225 17.55 2.81 -16.39
C GLU A 225 16.86 4.09 -15.88
N ALA A 226 16.07 4.00 -14.82
CA ALA A 226 15.35 5.13 -14.22
C ALA A 226 16.30 6.29 -13.85
N VAL A 227 17.51 5.98 -13.37
CA VAL A 227 18.53 6.98 -13.00
C VAL A 227 18.90 7.92 -14.16
N ASN A 228 18.75 7.49 -15.41
CA ASN A 228 19.05 8.30 -16.58
C ASN A 228 18.02 9.43 -16.81
N TYR A 229 16.84 9.30 -16.24
CA TYR A 229 15.74 10.24 -16.36
C TYR A 229 15.58 11.15 -15.13
N LEU A 230 16.44 11.00 -14.12
CA LEU A 230 16.48 11.85 -12.94
C LEU A 230 17.48 12.98 -13.10
N THR A 231 17.15 14.15 -12.59
CA THR A 231 18.09 15.24 -12.33
C THR A 231 19.12 14.82 -11.27
N ASP A 232 20.12 15.63 -10.99
CA ASP A 232 21.05 15.33 -9.91
C ASP A 232 20.37 15.39 -8.53
N GLU A 233 19.41 16.30 -8.34
CA GLU A 233 18.56 16.33 -7.14
C GLU A 233 17.64 15.12 -7.09
N GLY A 234 17.00 14.74 -8.19
CA GLY A 234 16.22 13.52 -8.28
C GLY A 234 16.99 12.28 -7.90
N LYS A 235 18.25 12.14 -8.35
CA LYS A 235 19.10 11.01 -7.95
C LYS A 235 19.38 10.99 -6.44
N ALA A 236 19.62 12.16 -5.83
CA ALA A 236 19.83 12.28 -4.40
C ALA A 236 18.56 11.92 -3.60
N ILE A 237 17.39 12.35 -4.06
CA ILE A 237 16.09 12.09 -3.43
C ILE A 237 15.65 10.63 -3.59
N PHE A 238 15.86 10.04 -4.77
CA PHE A 238 15.48 8.64 -5.04
C PHE A 238 16.41 7.63 -4.37
N ASP A 239 17.65 8.03 -4.07
CA ASP A 239 18.68 7.20 -3.41
C ASP A 239 18.94 5.84 -4.13
N LEU A 240 18.76 5.82 -5.47
CA LEU A 240 18.90 4.61 -6.28
C LEU A 240 20.35 4.10 -6.37
N ALA A 241 21.34 4.95 -6.12
CA ALA A 241 22.77 4.61 -6.23
C ALA A 241 23.26 3.63 -5.15
N LYS A 242 22.50 3.42 -4.08
CA LYS A 242 22.88 2.50 -3.00
C LYS A 242 22.44 1.05 -3.23
N THR A 243 21.57 0.80 -4.20
CA THR A 243 21.12 -0.57 -4.52
C THR A 243 22.18 -1.39 -5.25
N ASP A 244 23.05 -0.75 -6.04
CA ASP A 244 24.10 -1.46 -6.79
C ASP A 244 25.36 -1.69 -5.95
N ASP A 245 25.65 -0.84 -4.96
CA ASP A 245 26.80 -1.01 -4.05
C ASP A 245 26.56 -2.10 -2.97
N ILE A 246 25.31 -2.47 -2.68
CA ILE A 246 24.99 -3.56 -1.74
C ILE A 246 25.26 -4.94 -2.37
N VAL A 247 25.26 -5.06 -3.69
CA VAL A 247 25.51 -6.31 -4.39
C VAL A 247 27.01 -6.61 -4.54
N SER A 248 27.90 -5.60 -4.47
CA SER A 248 29.34 -5.80 -4.71
C SER A 248 30.22 -5.91 -3.46
N ILE A 249 29.69 -5.72 -2.24
CA ILE A 249 30.49 -5.77 -0.99
C ILE A 249 30.28 -7.07 -0.18
N ASN A 250 29.30 -7.91 -0.51
CA ASN A 250 28.97 -9.12 0.27
C ASN A 250 29.27 -10.45 -0.42
N SER A 251 30.32 -10.52 -1.21
CA SER A 251 30.89 -11.80 -1.62
C SER A 251 32.17 -12.06 -0.84
N GLN A 252 32.09 -12.28 0.47
CA GLN A 252 32.92 -13.19 1.25
C GLN A 252 32.53 -13.21 2.74
N ASP A 253 32.07 -14.39 3.15
CA ASP A 253 32.16 -14.96 4.50
C ASP A 253 31.56 -14.18 5.70
N ASN A 254 30.21 -14.11 5.81
CA ASN A 254 29.50 -14.15 7.11
C ASN A 254 27.98 -13.99 6.97
N THR A 255 27.45 -13.92 5.73
CA THR A 255 26.04 -13.56 5.44
C THR A 255 25.09 -14.75 5.49
N GLU A 256 25.54 -15.98 5.38
CA GLU A 256 24.62 -17.13 5.36
C GLU A 256 23.93 -17.37 6.72
N LYS A 257 24.58 -17.05 7.83
CA LYS A 257 24.01 -17.28 9.16
C LYS A 257 23.01 -16.19 9.56
N ASN A 258 23.30 -14.93 9.23
CA ASN A 258 22.40 -13.80 9.54
C ASN A 258 21.18 -13.72 8.60
N VAL A 259 21.36 -14.09 7.31
CA VAL A 259 20.26 -14.13 6.34
C VAL A 259 19.29 -15.29 6.63
N LYS A 260 19.81 -16.43 7.11
CA LYS A 260 18.97 -17.55 7.52
C LYS A 260 18.13 -17.22 8.76
N ASP A 261 18.73 -16.59 9.77
CA ASP A 261 18.04 -16.21 11.00
C ASP A 261 16.97 -15.11 10.75
N ILE A 262 17.23 -14.20 9.79
CA ILE A 262 16.27 -13.15 9.40
C ILE A 262 15.14 -13.74 8.52
N GLN A 263 15.45 -14.66 7.61
CA GLN A 263 14.43 -15.32 6.77
C GLN A 263 13.51 -16.26 7.58
N GLU A 264 13.98 -16.84 8.69
CA GLU A 264 13.15 -17.68 9.57
C GLU A 264 12.18 -16.86 10.44
N ALA A 265 12.48 -15.58 10.69
CA ALA A 265 11.68 -14.68 11.53
C ALA A 265 10.60 -13.87 10.76
N VAL A 266 10.68 -13.79 9.43
CA VAL A 266 9.78 -12.93 8.63
C VAL A 266 8.43 -13.62 8.41
N PRO A 267 7.30 -12.98 8.79
CA PRO A 267 5.96 -13.43 8.39
C PRO A 267 5.85 -13.46 6.85
N GLY A 268 5.11 -14.43 6.29
CA GLY A 268 4.75 -14.41 4.88
C GLY A 268 5.76 -15.05 3.91
N ARG A 269 6.64 -15.95 4.36
CA ARG A 269 7.50 -16.74 3.49
C ARG A 269 6.64 -17.62 2.54
N GLY A 270 6.90 -17.58 1.24
CA GLY A 270 6.09 -18.28 0.23
C GLY A 270 4.62 -17.85 0.30
N GLU A 271 3.69 -18.79 0.27
CA GLU A 271 2.25 -18.54 0.45
C GLU A 271 1.78 -18.55 1.92
N LEU A 272 2.68 -18.71 2.91
CA LEU A 272 2.30 -18.63 4.33
C LEU A 272 1.63 -17.30 4.69
N GLY A 273 1.97 -16.23 3.96
CA GLY A 273 1.35 -14.91 4.12
C GLY A 273 -0.15 -14.89 3.79
N ILE A 274 -0.63 -15.75 2.87
CA ILE A 274 -2.07 -15.91 2.59
C ILE A 274 -2.82 -16.45 3.82
N PHE A 275 -2.14 -17.24 4.63
CA PHE A 275 -2.71 -17.95 5.76
C PHE A 275 -2.37 -17.29 7.11
N ASP A 276 -1.69 -16.13 7.12
CA ASP A 276 -1.20 -15.47 8.34
C ASP A 276 -0.39 -16.47 9.22
N LEU A 277 0.57 -17.16 8.56
CA LEU A 277 1.45 -18.19 9.16
C LEU A 277 2.92 -17.76 9.11
N ARG A 278 3.72 -18.29 10.05
CA ARG A 278 5.14 -17.97 10.25
C ARG A 278 5.97 -19.21 10.51
N GLY A 279 7.25 -19.12 10.17
CA GLY A 279 8.22 -20.17 10.41
C GLY A 279 8.09 -21.36 9.46
N PRO A 280 8.74 -22.49 9.75
CA PRO A 280 8.83 -23.65 8.86
C PRO A 280 7.55 -24.53 8.98
N VAL A 281 6.39 -23.98 8.63
CA VAL A 281 5.12 -24.68 8.72
C VAL A 281 5.07 -25.82 7.70
N LYS A 282 4.72 -27.02 8.17
CA LYS A 282 4.48 -28.21 7.35
C LYS A 282 3.00 -28.41 7.06
N SER A 283 2.15 -28.23 8.08
CA SER A 283 0.70 -28.30 7.92
C SER A 283 -0.02 -27.36 8.88
N CYS A 284 -1.21 -26.89 8.46
CA CYS A 284 -2.11 -26.11 9.29
C CYS A 284 -3.53 -26.65 9.13
N LYS A 285 -4.10 -27.13 10.23
CA LYS A 285 -5.52 -27.44 10.32
C LYS A 285 -6.23 -26.24 10.93
N TRP A 286 -7.01 -25.55 10.11
CA TRP A 286 -7.74 -24.34 10.48
C TRP A 286 -9.23 -24.65 10.62
N LYS A 287 -9.81 -24.31 11.76
CA LYS A 287 -11.25 -24.42 12.02
C LYS A 287 -11.83 -23.04 12.28
N ASN A 288 -12.86 -22.67 11.52
CA ASN A 288 -13.65 -21.45 11.64
C ASN A 288 -15.16 -21.77 11.61
N SER A 289 -16.01 -20.73 11.47
CA SER A 289 -17.48 -20.87 11.33
C SER A 289 -17.90 -21.71 10.12
N ASN A 290 -17.13 -21.68 9.03
CA ASN A 290 -17.45 -22.36 7.76
C ASN A 290 -16.98 -23.81 7.75
N GLY A 291 -16.27 -24.26 8.78
CA GLY A 291 -15.81 -25.65 8.87
C GLY A 291 -14.34 -25.81 9.22
N THR A 292 -13.74 -26.86 8.69
CA THR A 292 -12.33 -27.18 8.93
C THR A 292 -11.63 -27.43 7.61
N SER A 293 -10.53 -26.70 7.38
CA SER A 293 -9.63 -26.90 6.26
C SER A 293 -8.24 -27.33 6.72
N ILE A 294 -7.57 -28.15 5.91
CA ILE A 294 -6.20 -28.62 6.16
C ILE A 294 -5.34 -28.20 4.99
N TYR A 295 -4.32 -27.39 5.28
CA TYR A 295 -3.34 -26.91 4.31
C TYR A 295 -1.99 -27.55 4.58
N THR A 296 -1.25 -27.92 3.53
CA THR A 296 0.14 -28.36 3.65
C THR A 296 1.06 -27.50 2.82
N PHE A 297 2.29 -27.34 3.28
CA PHE A 297 3.30 -26.49 2.69
C PHE A 297 4.61 -27.25 2.49
N ASP A 298 5.44 -26.78 1.57
CA ASP A 298 6.82 -27.25 1.46
C ASP A 298 7.74 -26.54 2.48
N LYS A 299 9.02 -26.93 2.51
CA LYS A 299 10.02 -26.33 3.41
C LYS A 299 10.27 -24.83 3.16
N ASN A 300 9.89 -24.33 2.00
CA ASN A 300 10.02 -22.94 1.61
C ASN A 300 8.75 -22.12 1.86
N GLY A 301 7.68 -22.74 2.40
CA GLY A 301 6.42 -22.12 2.70
C GLY A 301 5.45 -22.02 1.51
N PHE A 302 5.74 -22.76 0.41
CA PHE A 302 4.81 -22.81 -0.72
C PHE A 302 3.69 -23.80 -0.46
N TRP A 303 2.48 -23.38 -0.79
CA TRP A 303 1.26 -24.17 -0.61
C TRP A 303 1.26 -25.39 -1.54
N LEU A 304 1.07 -26.58 -0.97
CA LEU A 304 1.07 -27.86 -1.69
C LEU A 304 -0.32 -28.46 -1.86
N THR A 305 -1.10 -28.50 -0.77
CA THR A 305 -2.43 -29.13 -0.80
C THR A 305 -3.44 -28.41 0.10
N GLU A 306 -4.71 -28.51 -0.30
CA GLU A 306 -5.86 -28.19 0.54
C GLU A 306 -6.76 -29.40 0.67
N ASN A 307 -7.06 -29.82 1.90
CA ASN A 307 -7.88 -30.98 2.20
C ASN A 307 -7.44 -32.24 1.45
N GLY A 308 -6.12 -32.41 1.26
CA GLY A 308 -5.51 -33.52 0.52
C GLY A 308 -5.51 -33.38 -1.02
N LYS A 309 -6.19 -32.39 -1.59
CA LYS A 309 -6.13 -32.07 -3.01
C LYS A 309 -4.86 -31.30 -3.32
N LYS A 310 -4.12 -31.68 -4.36
CA LYS A 310 -2.96 -30.90 -4.84
C LYS A 310 -3.40 -29.58 -5.42
N LEU A 311 -2.49 -28.60 -5.49
CA LEU A 311 -2.77 -27.25 -5.96
C LEU A 311 -3.43 -27.22 -7.35
N ASN A 312 -2.98 -28.08 -8.29
CA ASN A 312 -3.58 -28.24 -9.62
C ASN A 312 -4.95 -28.95 -9.61
N GLN A 313 -5.45 -29.39 -8.48
CA GLN A 313 -6.80 -29.89 -8.27
C GLN A 313 -7.67 -28.91 -7.48
N VAL A 314 -7.02 -27.92 -6.84
CA VAL A 314 -7.68 -26.77 -6.19
C VAL A 314 -7.94 -25.70 -7.24
N PHE A 315 -6.98 -25.45 -8.12
CA PHE A 315 -7.13 -24.53 -9.26
C PHE A 315 -7.29 -25.29 -10.56
N SER A 316 -8.23 -24.87 -11.37
CA SER A 316 -8.54 -25.46 -12.68
C SER A 316 -7.61 -24.91 -13.76
N GLY A 317 -6.32 -25.19 -13.68
CA GLY A 317 -5.34 -24.72 -14.66
C GLY A 317 -4.08 -24.16 -14.02
N ASP A 318 -3.34 -23.36 -14.79
CA ASP A 318 -2.10 -22.76 -14.31
C ASP A 318 -2.40 -21.60 -13.36
N VAL A 319 -1.58 -21.48 -12.31
CA VAL A 319 -1.58 -20.35 -11.39
C VAL A 319 -0.51 -19.35 -11.81
N ALA A 320 -0.85 -18.07 -11.86
CA ALA A 320 0.14 -17.02 -12.03
C ALA A 320 0.92 -16.81 -10.72
N ARG A 321 2.21 -16.49 -10.85
CA ARG A 321 3.10 -16.30 -9.71
C ARG A 321 3.95 -15.05 -9.89
N ASP A 322 4.26 -14.39 -8.78
CA ASP A 322 5.19 -13.26 -8.76
C ASP A 322 6.67 -13.73 -8.84
N LYS A 323 7.60 -12.77 -8.87
CA LYS A 323 9.05 -13.04 -8.91
C LYS A 323 9.56 -13.82 -7.67
N ALA A 324 8.85 -13.79 -6.54
CA ALA A 324 9.15 -14.56 -5.34
C ALA A 324 8.53 -15.96 -5.37
N GLY A 325 7.83 -16.32 -6.46
CA GLY A 325 7.17 -17.59 -6.65
C GLY A 325 5.82 -17.71 -5.96
N ARG A 326 5.26 -16.62 -5.37
CA ARG A 326 3.97 -16.61 -4.68
C ARG A 326 2.82 -16.54 -5.67
N ILE A 327 1.71 -17.22 -5.38
CA ILE A 327 0.51 -17.17 -6.23
C ILE A 327 -0.06 -15.76 -6.23
N THR A 328 -0.23 -15.18 -7.41
CA THR A 328 -0.91 -13.89 -7.61
C THR A 328 -2.31 -14.05 -8.17
N SER A 329 -2.56 -15.11 -8.94
CA SER A 329 -3.90 -15.43 -9.38
C SER A 329 -4.05 -16.90 -9.79
N GLY A 330 -5.29 -17.39 -9.85
CA GLY A 330 -5.65 -18.71 -10.31
C GLY A 330 -7.17 -18.85 -10.41
N ASN A 331 -7.66 -19.82 -11.17
CA ASN A 331 -9.09 -20.08 -11.29
C ASN A 331 -9.46 -21.36 -10.51
N PHE A 332 -10.48 -21.31 -9.68
CA PHE A 332 -11.01 -22.49 -9.00
C PHE A 332 -11.81 -23.38 -9.98
N ASP A 333 -12.49 -22.75 -10.94
CA ASP A 333 -13.19 -23.40 -12.05
C ASP A 333 -13.28 -22.44 -13.26
N GLU A 334 -14.16 -22.73 -14.23
CA GLU A 334 -14.33 -21.93 -15.44
C GLU A 334 -14.87 -20.51 -15.18
N PHE A 335 -15.50 -20.28 -14.01
CA PHE A 335 -16.22 -19.05 -13.69
C PHE A 335 -15.58 -18.27 -12.52
N TYR A 336 -14.90 -18.95 -11.60
CA TYR A 336 -14.44 -18.38 -10.34
C TYR A 336 -12.92 -18.29 -10.27
N GLY A 337 -12.42 -17.08 -10.36
CA GLY A 337 -11.01 -16.76 -10.19
C GLY A 337 -10.70 -16.16 -8.83
N VAL A 338 -9.46 -16.30 -8.40
CA VAL A 338 -8.93 -15.62 -7.23
C VAL A 338 -7.67 -14.86 -7.60
N SER A 339 -7.52 -13.66 -7.05
CA SER A 339 -6.25 -12.93 -7.10
C SER A 339 -5.78 -12.52 -5.70
N TYR A 340 -4.46 -12.34 -5.56
CA TYR A 340 -3.81 -11.98 -4.31
C TYR A 340 -2.80 -10.87 -4.55
N SER A 341 -2.86 -9.83 -3.73
CA SER A 341 -1.85 -8.78 -3.65
C SER A 341 -1.04 -8.93 -2.36
N TYR A 342 0.26 -8.59 -2.38
CA TYR A 342 1.15 -8.75 -1.25
C TYR A 342 1.92 -7.47 -0.97
N ASN A 343 2.16 -7.18 0.30
CA ASN A 343 3.10 -6.13 0.69
C ASN A 343 4.57 -6.60 0.60
N ALA A 344 5.50 -5.70 0.88
CA ALA A 344 6.94 -5.97 0.84
C ALA A 344 7.40 -7.07 1.82
N LEU A 345 6.63 -7.36 2.87
CA LEU A 345 6.89 -8.44 3.83
C LEU A 345 6.32 -9.79 3.37
N GLY A 346 5.66 -9.85 2.21
CA GLY A 346 5.01 -11.07 1.71
C GLY A 346 3.68 -11.38 2.38
N LEU A 347 3.12 -10.43 3.14
CA LEU A 347 1.79 -10.55 3.72
C LEU A 347 0.75 -10.13 2.67
N ILE A 348 -0.35 -10.87 2.60
CA ILE A 348 -1.46 -10.56 1.71
C ILE A 348 -2.09 -9.22 2.11
N THR A 349 -2.23 -8.31 1.16
CA THR A 349 -2.93 -7.03 1.38
C THR A 349 -4.35 -7.07 0.87
N GLU A 350 -4.57 -7.82 -0.19
CA GLU A 350 -5.87 -7.97 -0.82
C GLU A 350 -6.06 -9.39 -1.34
N LYS A 351 -7.29 -9.87 -1.28
CA LYS A 351 -7.77 -11.07 -1.95
C LYS A 351 -9.05 -10.72 -2.68
N PHE A 352 -9.09 -10.92 -3.97
CA PHE A 352 -10.32 -10.85 -4.75
C PHE A 352 -10.75 -12.27 -5.13
N CYS A 353 -12.01 -12.60 -4.97
CA CYS A 353 -12.58 -13.89 -5.39
C CYS A 353 -14.07 -13.71 -5.63
N ASP A 354 -14.51 -13.95 -6.87
CA ASP A 354 -15.94 -14.01 -7.24
C ASP A 354 -16.75 -12.78 -6.76
N GLY A 355 -16.34 -11.58 -7.15
CA GLY A 355 -17.01 -10.35 -6.76
C GLY A 355 -16.81 -9.95 -5.30
N VAL A 356 -16.03 -10.70 -4.51
CA VAL A 356 -15.72 -10.38 -3.12
C VAL A 356 -14.28 -9.91 -3.01
N THR A 357 -14.09 -8.70 -2.52
CA THR A 357 -12.77 -8.15 -2.20
C THR A 357 -12.56 -8.17 -0.68
N ASN A 358 -11.46 -8.80 -0.25
CA ASN A 358 -11.03 -8.80 1.14
C ASN A 358 -9.75 -7.99 1.26
N THR A 359 -9.74 -6.94 2.08
CA THR A 359 -8.56 -6.12 2.38
C THR A 359 -8.11 -6.34 3.81
N PHE A 360 -6.80 -6.51 4.03
CA PHE A 360 -6.24 -6.93 5.31
C PHE A 360 -5.40 -5.81 5.96
N THR A 361 -5.65 -5.56 7.25
CA THR A 361 -4.84 -4.65 8.08
C THR A 361 -4.09 -5.47 9.14
N TYR A 362 -2.84 -5.11 9.37
CA TYR A 362 -1.91 -5.82 10.24
C TYR A 362 -1.52 -4.95 11.43
N ASP A 363 -1.24 -5.59 12.57
CA ASP A 363 -0.56 -4.93 13.69
C ASP A 363 0.95 -4.81 13.41
N LYS A 364 1.65 -4.12 14.33
CA LYS A 364 3.11 -3.94 14.25
C LYS A 364 3.92 -5.26 14.25
N ASP A 365 3.33 -6.33 14.73
CA ASP A 365 3.94 -7.66 14.77
C ASP A 365 3.56 -8.49 13.52
N GLY A 366 2.82 -7.89 12.57
CA GLY A 366 2.39 -8.49 11.31
C GLY A 366 1.26 -9.50 11.45
N TYR A 367 0.39 -9.40 12.45
CA TYR A 367 -0.82 -10.21 12.57
C TYR A 367 -2.00 -9.47 11.96
N VAL A 368 -2.86 -10.20 11.24
CA VAL A 368 -4.13 -9.65 10.77
C VAL A 368 -5.00 -9.26 11.97
N ILE A 369 -5.28 -7.97 12.10
CA ILE A 369 -6.18 -7.42 13.13
C ILE A 369 -7.52 -6.99 12.56
N LYS A 370 -7.58 -6.74 11.25
CA LYS A 370 -8.79 -6.30 10.57
C LYS A 370 -8.85 -6.89 9.17
N GLU A 371 -10.03 -7.34 8.75
CA GLU A 371 -10.35 -7.75 7.40
C GLU A 371 -11.62 -6.99 6.99
N HIS A 372 -11.50 -6.17 5.95
CA HIS A 372 -12.62 -5.49 5.34
C HIS A 372 -13.08 -6.30 4.13
N ILE A 373 -14.37 -6.57 4.06
CA ILE A 373 -14.98 -7.42 3.06
C ILE A 373 -15.99 -6.59 2.29
N ASP A 374 -15.79 -6.52 0.98
CA ASP A 374 -16.63 -5.81 0.02
C ASP A 374 -17.21 -6.83 -0.96
N VAL A 375 -18.53 -6.93 -1.02
CA VAL A 375 -19.24 -7.88 -1.88
C VAL A 375 -19.92 -7.07 -2.98
N ALA A 376 -19.45 -7.25 -4.22
CA ALA A 376 -20.08 -6.64 -5.38
C ALA A 376 -21.52 -7.20 -5.57
N PRO A 377 -22.49 -6.38 -6.00
CA PRO A 377 -23.82 -6.86 -6.32
C PRO A 377 -23.77 -7.86 -7.49
N GLU A 378 -24.56 -8.94 -7.42
CA GLU A 378 -24.68 -9.90 -8.51
C GLU A 378 -25.19 -9.22 -9.78
N MET A 379 -24.52 -9.50 -10.92
CA MET A 379 -24.97 -8.97 -12.23
C MET A 379 -26.26 -9.69 -12.64
N GLY A 380 -27.39 -9.03 -12.50
CA GLY A 380 -28.69 -9.52 -12.98
C GLY A 380 -29.88 -9.33 -12.07
N ASP A 381 -29.69 -8.90 -10.85
CA ASP A 381 -30.78 -8.61 -9.94
C ASP A 381 -31.36 -7.21 -10.22
N GLU A 382 -32.71 -7.20 -10.39
CA GLU A 382 -33.48 -5.98 -10.65
C GLU A 382 -33.23 -4.96 -9.53
N GLU A 383 -32.99 -3.72 -9.90
CA GLU A 383 -32.92 -2.49 -9.13
C GLU A 383 -33.07 -2.64 -7.60
N GLY A 384 -31.99 -2.69 -6.84
CA GLY A 384 -32.04 -2.39 -5.40
C GLY A 384 -31.14 -3.15 -4.44
N GLU A 385 -30.35 -4.16 -4.85
CA GLU A 385 -29.40 -4.75 -3.91
C GLU A 385 -28.12 -3.90 -3.85
N SER A 386 -27.93 -3.27 -2.69
CA SER A 386 -26.71 -2.53 -2.38
C SER A 386 -25.55 -3.51 -2.14
N ALA A 387 -24.35 -3.19 -2.64
CA ALA A 387 -23.12 -3.84 -2.25
C ALA A 387 -23.07 -4.01 -0.72
N GLU A 388 -22.83 -5.23 -0.24
CA GLU A 388 -22.66 -5.48 1.18
C GLU A 388 -21.21 -5.24 1.57
N GLN A 389 -20.99 -4.38 2.57
CA GLN A 389 -19.68 -4.14 3.14
C GLN A 389 -19.72 -4.43 4.63
N TYR A 390 -18.74 -5.20 5.11
CA TYR A 390 -18.59 -5.42 6.54
C TYR A 390 -17.12 -5.63 6.93
N THR A 391 -16.85 -5.47 8.21
CA THR A 391 -15.49 -5.56 8.74
C THR A 391 -15.41 -6.59 9.85
N LEU A 392 -14.43 -7.48 9.76
CA LEU A 392 -14.06 -8.40 10.81
C LEU A 392 -12.86 -7.83 11.57
N ASN A 393 -13.03 -7.61 12.88
CA ASN A 393 -11.92 -7.26 13.76
C ASN A 393 -11.47 -8.52 14.50
N TYR A 394 -10.18 -8.81 14.46
CA TYR A 394 -9.62 -10.00 15.07
C TYR A 394 -8.93 -9.68 16.40
N THR A 395 -9.17 -10.51 17.40
CA THR A 395 -8.44 -10.49 18.66
C THR A 395 -7.74 -11.82 18.84
N ILE A 396 -6.42 -11.81 18.89
CA ILE A 396 -5.62 -13.01 19.13
C ILE A 396 -5.74 -13.38 20.63
N ILE A 397 -6.17 -14.61 20.90
CA ILE A 397 -6.37 -15.13 22.26
C ILE A 397 -5.14 -15.95 22.68
N GLU A 398 -4.58 -16.74 21.77
CA GLU A 398 -3.49 -17.67 22.07
C GLU A 398 -2.54 -17.79 20.89
N LYS A 399 -1.22 -17.85 21.17
CA LYS A 399 -0.15 -18.08 20.21
C LYS A 399 0.67 -19.29 20.62
N ASP A 400 1.27 -19.98 19.64
CA ASP A 400 2.26 -21.03 19.88
C ASP A 400 3.66 -20.44 20.14
N ALA A 401 4.63 -21.33 20.36
CA ALA A 401 6.02 -20.94 20.65
C ALA A 401 6.75 -20.27 19.47
N ILE A 402 6.29 -20.46 18.23
CA ILE A 402 6.84 -19.84 17.01
C ILE A 402 6.21 -18.45 16.79
N GLY A 403 5.11 -18.15 17.49
CA GLY A 403 4.37 -16.91 17.36
C GLY A 403 3.18 -17.00 16.41
N ASN A 404 2.81 -18.16 15.89
CA ASN A 404 1.55 -18.29 15.16
C ASN A 404 0.37 -18.21 16.11
N TRP A 405 -0.68 -17.47 15.75
CA TRP A 405 -1.91 -17.56 16.54
C TRP A 405 -2.53 -18.95 16.35
N ILE A 406 -2.92 -19.58 17.44
CA ILE A 406 -3.60 -20.86 17.45
C ILE A 406 -5.07 -20.72 17.89
N LYS A 407 -5.42 -19.54 18.43
CA LYS A 407 -6.80 -19.17 18.73
C LYS A 407 -6.98 -17.68 18.58
N ARG A 408 -7.99 -17.27 17.80
CA ARG A 408 -8.43 -15.89 17.68
C ARG A 408 -9.95 -15.77 17.66
N LYS A 409 -10.47 -14.56 17.84
CA LYS A 409 -11.91 -14.25 17.87
C LYS A 409 -12.20 -13.11 16.91
N SER A 410 -13.33 -13.19 16.21
CA SER A 410 -13.97 -12.11 15.48
C SER A 410 -15.47 -12.05 15.79
N SER A 411 -16.22 -11.18 15.10
CA SER A 411 -17.69 -11.17 15.16
C SER A 411 -18.32 -12.46 14.63
N GLN A 412 -17.63 -13.20 13.77
CA GLN A 412 -18.09 -14.49 13.22
C GLN A 412 -17.81 -15.67 14.16
N GLY A 413 -17.13 -15.46 15.28
CA GLY A 413 -16.87 -16.50 16.28
C GLY A 413 -15.40 -16.72 16.60
N ILE A 414 -15.12 -17.92 17.11
CA ILE A 414 -13.76 -18.33 17.50
C ILE A 414 -13.19 -19.21 16.38
N GLU A 415 -11.96 -18.85 15.98
CA GLU A 415 -11.16 -19.64 15.06
C GLU A 415 -10.00 -20.30 15.82
N THR A 416 -9.68 -21.53 15.41
CA THR A 416 -8.56 -22.29 16.00
C THR A 416 -7.69 -22.91 14.94
N ARG A 417 -6.39 -23.07 15.25
CA ARG A 417 -5.41 -23.75 14.41
C ARG A 417 -4.65 -24.82 15.17
N ALA A 418 -4.35 -25.92 14.48
CA ALA A 418 -3.35 -26.89 14.90
C ALA A 418 -2.27 -26.91 13.81
N ILE A 419 -1.03 -26.59 14.18
CA ILE A 419 0.07 -26.36 13.24
C ILE A 419 1.17 -27.38 13.49
N GLU A 420 1.64 -28.02 12.43
CA GLU A 420 2.83 -28.86 12.44
C GLU A 420 3.97 -28.13 11.73
N TYR A 421 5.17 -28.31 12.24
CA TYR A 421 6.38 -27.69 11.72
C TYR A 421 7.34 -28.72 11.14
N TYR A 422 8.13 -28.30 10.19
CA TYR A 422 9.32 -29.04 9.80
C TYR A 422 10.35 -28.99 10.93
N PRO A 423 11.13 -30.08 11.14
CA PRO A 423 12.20 -30.11 12.12
C PRO A 423 13.36 -29.18 11.76
#